data_a99bd3722863e06d1ca4e8bbed5daffc
#
_entry.id   a99bd3722863e06d1ca4e8bbed5daffc
#
_cell.length_a   1.000
_cell.length_b   1.000
_cell.length_c   1.000
_cell.angle_alpha   90.00
_cell.angle_beta   90.00
_cell.angle_gamma   90.00
#
_symmetry.space_group_name_H-M   'P 1'
#
loop_
_entity.id
_entity.type
_entity.pdbx_description
1 polymer ?
#
loop_
_entity_poly.entity_id
_entity_poly.type
_entity_poly.pdbx_seq_one_letter_code
_entity_poly.pdbx_strand_id
1 'polypeptide(L)'
;MSSFLDALIRPRSVAIIGASDDPKKTSGRPQRYLARHDYKGRVYPINPGRETVQGAQAWPSLDAVPEVVDHAYVVAGTKTVLPAVKACAACGVKMVTVLADGFAEDGPAGLARQASKMRLLGPNSMGVINCSDKTAFSVNAALDTDTLLPGRLMAISQSGSIIGTLLSRGQAQGIGFHSLISVGNESDLTVGEIGQSAVADPEIDAV
;
A
#
# COMPACT_ATOMS: atom_id res chain seq x y z
N MET A 1 21.21 0.98 -5.71
CA MET A 1 20.25 -0.01 -5.20
C MET A 1 18.97 0.76 -4.89
N SER A 2 17.81 0.35 -5.43
CA SER A 2 16.52 0.95 -5.09
C SER A 2 16.33 0.81 -3.58
N SER A 3 16.10 1.91 -2.87
CA SER A 3 15.86 1.89 -1.44
C SER A 3 14.51 1.20 -1.17
N PHE A 4 14.26 0.68 0.03
CA PHE A 4 12.93 0.16 0.38
C PHE A 4 11.87 1.26 0.22
N LEU A 5 12.27 2.53 0.38
CA LEU A 5 11.39 3.68 0.22
C LEU A 5 10.83 3.77 -1.20
N ASP A 6 11.64 3.52 -2.25
CA ASP A 6 11.15 3.51 -3.63
C ASP A 6 10.09 2.42 -3.84
N ALA A 7 10.33 1.20 -3.32
CA ALA A 7 9.34 0.13 -3.41
C ALA A 7 8.05 0.47 -2.63
N LEU A 8 8.16 1.25 -1.56
CA LEU A 8 7.04 1.68 -0.73
C LEU A 8 6.19 2.77 -1.41
N ILE A 9 6.82 3.85 -1.88
CA ILE A 9 6.11 5.07 -2.33
C ILE A 9 6.11 5.28 -3.84
N ARG A 10 7.00 4.63 -4.61
CA ARG A 10 7.13 4.73 -6.08
C ARG A 10 7.17 3.34 -6.75
N PRO A 11 6.31 2.37 -6.38
CA PRO A 11 6.32 1.05 -7.01
C PRO A 11 5.96 1.18 -8.50
N ARG A 12 6.65 0.43 -9.36
CA ARG A 12 6.34 0.34 -10.80
C ARG A 12 5.31 -0.73 -11.11
N SER A 13 5.12 -1.65 -10.18
CA SER A 13 4.09 -2.69 -10.27
C SER A 13 3.53 -3.00 -8.88
N VAL A 14 2.21 -3.20 -8.82
CA VAL A 14 1.51 -3.48 -7.58
C VAL A 14 0.59 -4.69 -7.73
N ALA A 15 0.50 -5.52 -6.69
CA ALA A 15 -0.49 -6.59 -6.60
C ALA A 15 -1.49 -6.30 -5.48
N ILE A 16 -2.78 -6.58 -5.73
CA ILE A 16 -3.86 -6.43 -4.75
C ILE A 16 -4.38 -7.81 -4.41
N ILE A 17 -3.95 -8.37 -3.28
CA ILE A 17 -4.31 -9.74 -2.87
C ILE A 17 -5.64 -9.71 -2.12
N GLY A 18 -6.65 -10.38 -2.69
CA GLY A 18 -8.03 -10.32 -2.22
C GLY A 18 -8.84 -9.18 -2.86
N ALA A 19 -8.41 -8.73 -4.05
CA ALA A 19 -9.09 -7.67 -4.81
C ALA A 19 -10.56 -7.99 -5.05
N SER A 20 -11.45 -7.01 -4.85
CA SER A 20 -12.89 -7.12 -5.07
C SER A 20 -13.33 -6.43 -6.35
N ASP A 21 -14.24 -7.09 -7.07
CA ASP A 21 -14.90 -6.52 -8.23
C ASP A 21 -15.87 -5.38 -7.88
N ASP A 22 -16.35 -5.34 -6.63
CA ASP A 22 -17.14 -4.22 -6.13
C ASP A 22 -16.21 -3.07 -5.67
N PRO A 23 -16.17 -1.94 -6.42
CA PRO A 23 -15.28 -0.82 -6.14
C PRO A 23 -15.64 -0.05 -4.85
N LYS A 24 -16.85 -0.30 -4.28
CA LYS A 24 -17.29 0.32 -3.03
C LYS A 24 -16.76 -0.42 -1.80
N LYS A 25 -16.49 -1.72 -1.92
CA LYS A 25 -15.90 -2.51 -0.83
C LYS A 25 -14.48 -2.03 -0.52
N THR A 26 -14.08 -2.14 0.74
CA THR A 26 -12.72 -1.79 1.19
C THR A 26 -11.65 -2.49 0.33
N SER A 27 -11.84 -3.79 0.00
CA SER A 27 -10.92 -4.55 -0.84
C SER A 27 -10.96 -4.21 -2.34
N GLY A 28 -11.95 -3.43 -2.79
CA GLY A 28 -12.03 -2.91 -4.15
C GLY A 28 -11.42 -1.52 -4.32
N ARG A 29 -11.30 -0.77 -3.22
CA ARG A 29 -10.84 0.63 -3.24
C ARG A 29 -9.43 0.83 -3.81
N PRO A 30 -8.42 0.02 -3.48
CA PRO A 30 -7.07 0.26 -3.99
C PRO A 30 -7.01 0.25 -5.52
N GLN A 31 -7.67 -0.71 -6.19
CA GLN A 31 -7.72 -0.75 -7.64
C GLN A 31 -8.45 0.45 -8.22
N ARG A 32 -9.61 0.80 -7.64
CA ARG A 32 -10.40 1.97 -8.04
C ARG A 32 -9.60 3.27 -7.93
N TYR A 33 -8.88 3.47 -6.81
CA TYR A 33 -8.13 4.70 -6.58
C TYR A 33 -6.89 4.81 -7.47
N LEU A 34 -6.17 3.71 -7.70
CA LEU A 34 -5.08 3.69 -8.67
C LEU A 34 -5.55 4.09 -10.08
N ALA A 35 -6.70 3.55 -10.52
CA ALA A 35 -7.30 3.91 -11.80
C ALA A 35 -7.80 5.36 -11.82
N ARG A 36 -8.51 5.82 -10.75
CA ARG A 36 -9.04 7.18 -10.64
C ARG A 36 -7.95 8.25 -10.72
N HIS A 37 -6.82 8.01 -10.07
CA HIS A 37 -5.72 8.96 -10.00
C HIS A 37 -4.65 8.74 -11.07
N ASP A 38 -4.95 7.90 -12.08
CA ASP A 38 -4.10 7.73 -13.26
C ASP A 38 -2.69 7.20 -12.93
N TYR A 39 -2.61 6.21 -12.01
CA TYR A 39 -1.36 5.51 -11.71
C TYR A 39 -0.78 4.88 -12.99
N LYS A 40 0.51 5.09 -13.24
CA LYS A 40 1.17 4.67 -14.49
C LYS A 40 1.85 3.31 -14.41
N GLY A 41 1.96 2.73 -13.24
CA GLY A 41 2.50 1.38 -13.05
C GLY A 41 1.52 0.27 -13.42
N ARG A 42 1.97 -0.96 -13.35
CA ARG A 42 1.15 -2.15 -13.62
C ARG A 42 0.39 -2.56 -12.37
N VAL A 43 -0.88 -2.91 -12.53
CA VAL A 43 -1.77 -3.32 -11.44
C VAL A 43 -2.20 -4.77 -11.67
N TYR A 44 -1.97 -5.63 -10.70
CA TYR A 44 -2.30 -7.05 -10.72
C TYR A 44 -3.33 -7.39 -9.64
N PRO A 45 -4.64 -7.44 -9.97
CA PRO A 45 -5.65 -7.93 -9.05
C PRO A 45 -5.49 -9.44 -8.85
N ILE A 46 -5.34 -9.88 -7.61
CA ILE A 46 -5.24 -11.31 -7.27
C ILE A 46 -6.57 -11.75 -6.67
N ASN A 47 -7.28 -12.61 -7.41
CA ASN A 47 -8.55 -13.18 -6.99
C ASN A 47 -8.74 -14.56 -7.61
N PRO A 48 -8.65 -15.68 -6.87
CA PRO A 48 -8.74 -17.03 -7.41
C PRO A 48 -10.14 -17.40 -7.95
N GLY A 49 -11.18 -16.64 -7.61
CA GLY A 49 -12.55 -16.91 -8.02
C GLY A 49 -13.03 -16.10 -9.24
N ARG A 50 -12.14 -15.32 -9.89
CA ARG A 50 -12.53 -14.43 -10.99
C ARG A 50 -11.48 -14.35 -12.08
N GLU A 51 -11.92 -14.24 -13.33
CA GLU A 51 -11.06 -13.97 -14.49
C GLU A 51 -10.78 -12.46 -14.63
N THR A 52 -11.73 -11.62 -14.18
CA THR A 52 -11.60 -10.17 -14.22
C THR A 52 -12.05 -9.55 -12.90
N VAL A 53 -11.43 -8.44 -12.51
CA VAL A 53 -11.80 -7.59 -11.36
C VAL A 53 -11.81 -6.14 -11.84
N GLN A 54 -12.95 -5.48 -11.72
CA GLN A 54 -13.16 -4.10 -12.17
C GLN A 54 -12.69 -3.87 -13.63
N GLY A 55 -12.96 -4.84 -14.51
CA GLY A 55 -12.60 -4.80 -15.94
C GLY A 55 -11.14 -5.12 -16.27
N ALA A 56 -10.25 -5.28 -15.29
CA ALA A 56 -8.88 -5.71 -15.49
C ALA A 56 -8.76 -7.24 -15.35
N GLN A 57 -7.80 -7.85 -16.07
CA GLN A 57 -7.46 -9.26 -15.88
C GLN A 57 -7.12 -9.54 -14.42
N ALA A 58 -7.75 -10.52 -13.83
CA ALA A 58 -7.41 -11.02 -12.49
C ALA A 58 -6.52 -12.26 -12.60
N TRP A 59 -5.68 -12.42 -11.59
CA TRP A 59 -4.74 -13.54 -11.49
C TRP A 59 -5.17 -14.46 -10.35
N PRO A 60 -5.12 -15.79 -10.52
CA PRO A 60 -5.56 -16.71 -9.48
C PRO A 60 -4.66 -16.70 -8.25
N SER A 61 -3.38 -16.36 -8.43
CA SER A 61 -2.35 -16.31 -7.39
C SER A 61 -1.22 -15.38 -7.81
N LEU A 62 -0.34 -15.04 -6.87
CA LEU A 62 0.76 -14.11 -7.13
C LEU A 62 1.85 -14.73 -8.02
N ASP A 63 2.09 -16.02 -7.93
CA ASP A 63 3.05 -16.77 -8.76
C ASP A 63 2.60 -16.90 -10.22
N ALA A 64 1.30 -16.70 -10.51
CA ALA A 64 0.79 -16.66 -11.87
C ALA A 64 1.04 -15.30 -12.57
N VAL A 65 1.45 -14.27 -11.84
CA VAL A 65 1.75 -12.93 -12.39
C VAL A 65 3.05 -12.99 -13.21
N PRO A 66 3.12 -12.33 -14.40
CA PRO A 66 4.23 -12.51 -15.35
C PRO A 66 5.55 -11.83 -14.91
N GLU A 67 5.57 -11.14 -13.79
CA GLU A 67 6.75 -10.45 -13.25
C GLU A 67 6.79 -10.46 -11.73
N VAL A 68 7.97 -10.16 -11.16
CA VAL A 68 8.09 -9.88 -9.73
C VAL A 68 7.56 -8.48 -9.44
N VAL A 69 6.48 -8.38 -8.65
CA VAL A 69 5.89 -7.09 -8.29
C VAL A 69 6.71 -6.37 -7.22
N ASP A 70 6.76 -5.04 -7.34
CA ASP A 70 7.48 -4.20 -6.38
C ASP A 70 6.74 -4.15 -5.03
N HIS A 71 5.41 -4.00 -5.03
CA HIS A 71 4.62 -3.83 -3.81
C HIS A 71 3.30 -4.62 -3.87
N ALA A 72 3.04 -5.44 -2.87
CA ALA A 72 1.78 -6.17 -2.72
C ALA A 72 0.95 -5.59 -1.56
N TYR A 73 -0.37 -5.44 -1.75
CA TYR A 73 -1.30 -5.06 -0.70
C TYR A 73 -2.25 -6.20 -0.38
N VAL A 74 -2.17 -6.73 0.82
CA VAL A 74 -3.06 -7.78 1.31
C VAL A 74 -4.31 -7.13 1.92
N VAL A 75 -5.40 -7.13 1.15
CA VAL A 75 -6.71 -6.58 1.56
C VAL A 75 -7.72 -7.67 1.91
N ALA A 76 -7.23 -8.90 2.04
CA ALA A 76 -8.01 -10.07 2.44
C ALA A 76 -8.18 -10.15 3.96
N GLY A 77 -9.12 -10.99 4.42
CA GLY A 77 -9.35 -11.22 5.85
C GLY A 77 -8.18 -11.89 6.57
N THR A 78 -8.14 -11.76 7.89
CA THR A 78 -7.03 -12.17 8.78
C THR A 78 -6.51 -13.59 8.51
N LYS A 79 -7.39 -14.57 8.25
CA LYS A 79 -7.00 -15.96 7.98
C LYS A 79 -6.14 -16.13 6.71
N THR A 80 -6.26 -15.21 5.75
CA THR A 80 -5.55 -15.26 4.45
C THR A 80 -4.21 -14.54 4.53
N VAL A 81 -3.97 -13.69 5.52
CA VAL A 81 -2.78 -12.82 5.56
C VAL A 81 -1.48 -13.61 5.63
N LEU A 82 -1.33 -14.55 6.57
CA LEU A 82 -0.09 -15.34 6.69
C LEU A 82 0.26 -16.11 5.41
N PRO A 83 -0.68 -16.87 4.79
CA PRO A 83 -0.43 -17.48 3.49
C PRO A 83 -0.03 -16.46 2.40
N ALA A 84 -0.70 -15.29 2.34
CA ALA A 84 -0.39 -14.25 1.37
C ALA A 84 1.01 -13.66 1.56
N VAL A 85 1.40 -13.35 2.81
CA VAL A 85 2.75 -12.84 3.13
C VAL A 85 3.83 -13.86 2.76
N LYS A 86 3.59 -15.17 3.02
CA LYS A 86 4.49 -16.26 2.58
C LYS A 86 4.63 -16.30 1.07
N ALA A 87 3.52 -16.21 0.34
CA ALA A 87 3.53 -16.19 -1.13
C ALA A 87 4.30 -14.97 -1.67
N CYS A 88 4.10 -13.77 -1.08
CA CYS A 88 4.86 -12.58 -1.43
C CYS A 88 6.38 -12.79 -1.26
N ALA A 89 6.78 -13.36 -0.12
CA ALA A 89 8.20 -13.65 0.13
C ALA A 89 8.77 -14.67 -0.84
N ALA A 90 8.01 -15.73 -1.17
CA ALA A 90 8.42 -16.77 -2.13
C ALA A 90 8.55 -16.23 -3.56
N CYS A 91 7.66 -15.30 -3.97
CA CYS A 91 7.69 -14.64 -5.28
C CYS A 91 8.70 -13.48 -5.37
N GLY A 92 9.45 -13.17 -4.30
CA GLY A 92 10.47 -12.13 -4.33
C GLY A 92 9.94 -10.69 -4.30
N VAL A 93 8.69 -10.49 -3.85
CA VAL A 93 8.11 -9.16 -3.66
C VAL A 93 8.98 -8.35 -2.71
N LYS A 94 9.21 -7.06 -3.01
CA LYS A 94 10.09 -6.21 -2.21
C LYS A 94 9.39 -5.61 -1.00
N MET A 95 8.10 -5.26 -1.15
CA MET A 95 7.28 -4.60 -0.14
C MET A 95 5.92 -5.25 -0.03
N VAL A 96 5.42 -5.48 1.19
CA VAL A 96 4.04 -5.90 1.43
C VAL A 96 3.37 -4.98 2.43
N THR A 97 2.17 -4.52 2.10
CA THR A 97 1.27 -3.83 3.04
C THR A 97 0.17 -4.78 3.49
N VAL A 98 -0.17 -4.76 4.78
CA VAL A 98 -1.22 -5.60 5.35
C VAL A 98 -2.30 -4.73 5.97
N LEU A 99 -3.54 -4.85 5.44
CA LEU A 99 -4.71 -4.10 5.93
C LEU A 99 -5.29 -4.70 7.21
N ALA A 100 -5.42 -6.04 7.24
CA ALA A 100 -6.09 -6.72 8.35
C ALA A 100 -5.38 -6.50 9.68
N ASP A 101 -6.16 -6.59 10.75
CA ASP A 101 -5.74 -6.55 12.16
C ASP A 101 -6.36 -7.73 12.92
N GLY A 102 -6.17 -7.78 14.25
CA GLY A 102 -6.76 -8.80 15.12
C GLY A 102 -6.06 -10.16 15.05
N PHE A 103 -4.76 -10.17 14.82
CA PHE A 103 -3.95 -11.38 14.91
C PHE A 103 -3.78 -11.82 16.38
N ALA A 104 -3.63 -13.13 16.61
CA ALA A 104 -3.21 -13.65 17.91
C ALA A 104 -1.84 -13.05 18.32
N GLU A 105 -1.47 -13.15 19.60
CA GLU A 105 -0.26 -12.51 20.19
C GLU A 105 1.01 -12.72 19.37
N ASP A 106 1.18 -13.88 18.73
CA ASP A 106 2.33 -14.16 17.85
C ASP A 106 2.18 -13.63 16.40
N GLY A 107 1.03 -13.11 16.04
CA GLY A 107 0.70 -12.74 14.66
C GLY A 107 1.62 -11.67 14.07
N PRO A 108 1.84 -10.52 14.73
CA PRO A 108 2.75 -9.49 14.25
C PRO A 108 4.20 -9.97 14.11
N ALA A 109 4.72 -10.67 15.12
CA ALA A 109 6.06 -11.25 15.09
C ALA A 109 6.18 -12.38 14.03
N GLY A 110 5.13 -13.15 13.83
CA GLY A 110 5.03 -14.15 12.76
C GLY A 110 5.06 -13.53 11.38
N LEU A 111 4.33 -12.43 11.17
CA LEU A 111 4.34 -11.67 9.91
C LEU A 111 5.73 -11.08 9.62
N ALA A 112 6.37 -10.43 10.60
CA ALA A 112 7.71 -9.89 10.45
C ALA A 112 8.74 -10.97 10.10
N ARG A 113 8.68 -12.15 10.74
CA ARG A 113 9.54 -13.29 10.41
C ARG A 113 9.33 -13.82 8.99
N GLN A 114 8.07 -13.89 8.52
CA GLN A 114 7.76 -14.30 7.14
C GLN A 114 8.25 -13.28 6.11
N ALA A 115 8.26 -12.01 6.47
CA ALA A 115 8.73 -10.90 5.64
C ALA A 115 10.26 -10.73 5.66
N SER A 116 11.03 -11.63 6.22
CA SER A 116 12.48 -11.47 6.45
C SER A 116 13.33 -11.11 5.22
N LYS A 117 12.84 -11.40 4.01
CA LYS A 117 13.49 -11.04 2.72
C LYS A 117 12.83 -9.87 2.00
N MET A 118 11.69 -9.38 2.50
CA MET A 118 10.98 -8.21 2.02
C MET A 118 10.64 -7.33 3.21
N ARG A 119 10.19 -6.08 2.96
CA ARG A 119 9.75 -5.20 4.03
C ARG A 119 8.22 -5.24 4.17
N LEU A 120 7.73 -5.04 5.37
CA LEU A 120 6.31 -5.10 5.70
C LEU A 120 5.83 -3.78 6.31
N LEU A 121 4.73 -3.25 5.76
CA LEU A 121 3.99 -2.12 6.31
C LEU A 121 2.71 -2.63 6.96
N GLY A 122 2.54 -2.33 8.24
CA GLY A 122 1.39 -2.82 9.00
C GLY A 122 1.75 -3.90 10.04
N PRO A 123 0.85 -4.82 10.40
CA PRO A 123 -0.58 -4.88 9.98
C PRO A 123 -1.39 -3.65 10.38
N ASN A 124 -2.69 -3.66 10.13
CA ASN A 124 -3.57 -2.52 10.39
C ASN A 124 -3.18 -1.24 9.61
N SER A 125 -2.60 -1.39 8.43
CA SER A 125 -2.20 -0.27 7.58
C SER A 125 -3.27 0.05 6.55
N MET A 126 -3.66 1.31 6.44
CA MET A 126 -4.54 1.79 5.36
C MET A 126 -3.80 2.01 4.03
N GLY A 127 -2.49 1.76 3.97
CA GLY A 127 -1.70 1.86 2.75
C GLY A 127 -0.94 3.16 2.59
N VAL A 128 -0.59 3.45 1.35
CA VAL A 128 0.31 4.53 0.94
C VAL A 128 -0.34 5.40 -0.13
N ILE A 129 -0.14 6.69 -0.02
CA ILE A 129 -0.57 7.68 -1.02
C ILE A 129 0.66 8.50 -1.41
N ASN A 130 1.07 8.46 -2.67
CA ASN A 130 2.04 9.39 -3.23
C ASN A 130 1.31 10.31 -4.20
N CYS A 131 1.20 11.59 -3.84
CA CYS A 131 0.46 12.57 -4.62
C CYS A 131 1.24 13.03 -5.86
N SER A 132 2.57 13.00 -5.81
CA SER A 132 3.44 13.39 -6.91
C SER A 132 3.41 12.36 -8.05
N ASP A 133 3.54 11.07 -7.72
CA ASP A 133 3.52 9.96 -8.69
C ASP A 133 2.13 9.35 -8.89
N LYS A 134 1.09 9.93 -8.23
CA LYS A 134 -0.29 9.45 -8.33
C LYS A 134 -0.48 7.99 -7.86
N THR A 135 0.38 7.51 -6.98
CA THR A 135 0.27 6.18 -6.38
C THR A 135 -0.75 6.19 -5.24
N ALA A 136 -2.03 6.08 -5.58
CA ALA A 136 -3.12 6.01 -4.61
C ALA A 136 -3.36 4.56 -4.13
N PHE A 137 -2.32 3.94 -3.53
CA PHE A 137 -2.33 2.53 -3.13
C PHE A 137 -2.82 2.38 -1.69
N SER A 138 -4.10 2.72 -1.48
CA SER A 138 -4.71 2.81 -0.15
C SER A 138 -6.20 2.44 -0.18
N VAL A 139 -6.75 2.11 0.99
CA VAL A 139 -8.19 1.92 1.21
C VAL A 139 -8.87 3.17 1.77
N ASN A 140 -8.12 4.26 2.00
CA ASN A 140 -8.61 5.46 2.66
C ASN A 140 -9.64 6.20 1.81
N ALA A 141 -10.83 6.45 2.40
CA ALA A 141 -11.94 7.11 1.69
C ALA A 141 -11.65 8.57 1.30
N ALA A 142 -10.67 9.22 1.90
CA ALA A 142 -10.23 10.56 1.50
C ALA A 142 -9.72 10.63 0.04
N LEU A 143 -9.41 9.47 -0.57
CA LEU A 143 -9.05 9.33 -1.98
C LEU A 143 -10.25 9.41 -2.95
N ASP A 144 -11.48 9.52 -2.44
CA ASP A 144 -12.66 9.86 -3.25
C ASP A 144 -12.69 11.35 -3.62
N THR A 145 -11.55 11.91 -3.98
CA THR A 145 -11.36 13.26 -4.51
C THR A 145 -10.97 13.18 -5.99
N ASP A 146 -11.20 14.25 -6.74
CA ASP A 146 -10.85 14.26 -8.16
C ASP A 146 -9.37 14.51 -8.41
N THR A 147 -8.68 15.17 -7.48
CA THR A 147 -7.28 15.54 -7.62
C THR A 147 -6.49 15.23 -6.36
N LEU A 148 -5.23 14.88 -6.55
CA LEU A 148 -4.23 14.84 -5.47
C LEU A 148 -3.28 16.03 -5.69
N LEU A 149 -3.23 16.92 -4.72
CA LEU A 149 -2.35 18.09 -4.79
C LEU A 149 -0.91 17.68 -4.48
N PRO A 150 0.01 17.71 -5.46
CA PRO A 150 1.40 17.34 -5.20
C PRO A 150 2.11 18.41 -4.37
N GLY A 151 3.11 17.98 -3.63
CA GLY A 151 3.96 18.83 -2.79
C GLY A 151 5.20 18.11 -2.36
N ARG A 152 5.92 18.65 -1.38
CA ARG A 152 7.19 18.12 -0.89
C ARG A 152 7.16 17.74 0.60
N LEU A 153 5.96 17.74 1.19
CA LEU A 153 5.72 17.33 2.57
C LEU A 153 5.35 15.84 2.62
N MET A 154 6.04 15.05 3.42
CA MET A 154 5.64 13.68 3.74
C MET A 154 4.92 13.66 5.09
N ALA A 155 3.87 12.86 5.21
CA ALA A 155 3.21 12.59 6.49
C ALA A 155 3.19 11.08 6.76
N ILE A 156 3.64 10.69 7.96
CA ILE A 156 3.69 9.30 8.40
C ILE A 156 2.92 9.19 9.71
N SER A 157 2.00 8.24 9.82
CA SER A 157 1.20 8.06 11.03
C SER A 157 0.81 6.59 11.22
N GLN A 158 0.73 6.16 12.48
CA GLN A 158 0.12 4.87 12.82
C GLN A 158 -1.36 4.85 12.41
N SER A 159 -2.06 5.98 12.57
CA SER A 159 -3.48 6.09 12.31
C SER A 159 -3.79 6.40 10.85
N GLY A 160 -4.45 5.46 10.16
CA GLY A 160 -4.96 5.69 8.81
C GLY A 160 -6.03 6.78 8.73
N SER A 161 -6.82 6.98 9.79
CA SER A 161 -7.82 8.06 9.85
C SER A 161 -7.17 9.43 9.89
N ILE A 162 -6.05 9.59 10.62
CA ILE A 162 -5.26 10.83 10.64
C ILE A 162 -4.71 11.12 9.24
N ILE A 163 -4.16 10.12 8.55
CA ILE A 163 -3.68 10.26 7.15
C ILE A 163 -4.79 10.78 6.24
N GLY A 164 -6.00 10.22 6.31
CA GLY A 164 -7.14 10.70 5.52
C GLY A 164 -7.56 12.13 5.88
N THR A 165 -7.51 12.49 7.16
CA THR A 165 -7.81 13.85 7.63
C THR A 165 -6.78 14.86 7.13
N LEU A 166 -5.48 14.51 7.20
CA LEU A 166 -4.40 15.36 6.68
C LEU A 166 -4.55 15.58 5.19
N LEU A 167 -4.80 14.52 4.41
CA LEU A 167 -5.02 14.63 2.97
C LEU A 167 -6.19 15.57 2.67
N SER A 168 -7.38 15.29 3.21
CA SER A 168 -8.59 16.05 2.85
C SER A 168 -8.53 17.50 3.33
N ARG A 169 -8.12 17.76 4.58
CA ARG A 169 -8.04 19.12 5.14
C ARG A 169 -6.85 19.89 4.60
N GLY A 170 -5.70 19.23 4.41
CA GLY A 170 -4.51 19.86 3.85
C GLY A 170 -4.78 20.36 2.44
N GLN A 171 -5.31 19.50 1.57
CA GLN A 171 -5.66 19.90 0.20
C GLN A 171 -6.70 21.03 0.14
N ALA A 172 -7.69 21.02 1.04
CA ALA A 172 -8.69 22.09 1.14
C ALA A 172 -8.07 23.45 1.54
N GLN A 173 -6.89 23.45 2.15
CA GLN A 173 -6.11 24.64 2.50
C GLN A 173 -4.97 24.92 1.50
N GLY A 174 -4.92 24.21 0.37
CA GLY A 174 -3.87 24.36 -0.63
C GLY A 174 -2.53 23.73 -0.25
N ILE A 175 -2.49 22.88 0.78
CA ILE A 175 -1.29 22.15 1.18
C ILE A 175 -1.16 20.88 0.35
N GLY A 176 -0.11 20.82 -0.48
CA GLY A 176 0.25 19.62 -1.23
C GLY A 176 1.14 18.68 -0.42
N PHE A 177 1.02 17.38 -0.69
CA PHE A 177 1.86 16.36 -0.08
C PHE A 177 2.68 15.65 -1.16
N HIS A 178 3.91 15.25 -0.80
CA HIS A 178 4.64 14.25 -1.56
C HIS A 178 4.00 12.89 -1.32
N SER A 179 4.01 12.44 -0.08
CA SER A 179 3.43 11.15 0.31
C SER A 179 2.77 11.18 1.69
N LEU A 180 1.78 10.31 1.86
CA LEU A 180 1.13 10.06 3.13
C LEU A 180 1.10 8.55 3.39
N ILE A 181 1.60 8.09 4.54
CA ILE A 181 1.82 6.68 4.85
C ILE A 181 1.14 6.32 6.16
N SER A 182 0.28 5.29 6.12
CA SER A 182 -0.28 4.68 7.33
C SER A 182 0.55 3.47 7.72
N VAL A 183 1.32 3.54 8.81
CA VAL A 183 2.19 2.43 9.21
C VAL A 183 1.47 1.33 10.01
N GLY A 184 0.31 1.64 10.60
CA GLY A 184 -0.43 0.65 11.42
C GLY A 184 0.35 0.24 12.67
N ASN A 185 0.47 -1.07 12.92
CA ASN A 185 1.01 -1.64 14.16
C ASN A 185 2.56 -1.76 14.18
N GLU A 186 3.26 -1.31 13.16
CA GLU A 186 4.74 -1.24 13.10
C GLU A 186 5.45 -2.57 13.40
N SER A 187 4.99 -3.68 12.80
CA SER A 187 5.61 -4.99 13.02
C SER A 187 7.00 -5.15 12.37
N ASP A 188 7.31 -4.34 11.34
CA ASP A 188 8.60 -4.24 10.67
C ASP A 188 8.94 -2.77 10.42
N LEU A 189 8.34 -2.12 9.41
CA LEU A 189 8.57 -0.71 9.14
C LEU A 189 7.93 0.18 10.21
N THR A 190 8.74 1.10 10.75
CA THR A 190 8.32 2.07 11.77
C THR A 190 8.25 3.49 11.20
N VAL A 191 7.53 4.38 11.89
CA VAL A 191 7.52 5.82 11.60
C VAL A 191 8.95 6.37 11.53
N GLY A 192 9.80 5.98 12.52
CA GLY A 192 11.18 6.47 12.61
C GLY A 192 12.05 6.05 11.44
N GLU A 193 11.97 4.78 11.02
CA GLU A 193 12.77 4.25 9.92
C GLU A 193 12.37 4.85 8.56
N ILE A 194 11.06 4.97 8.32
CA ILE A 194 10.56 5.60 7.09
C ILE A 194 10.95 7.08 7.07
N GLY A 195 10.78 7.80 8.19
CA GLY A 195 11.16 9.21 8.31
C GLY A 195 12.66 9.44 8.07
N GLN A 196 13.52 8.61 8.67
CA GLN A 196 14.97 8.68 8.44
C GLN A 196 15.33 8.48 6.96
N SER A 197 14.66 7.55 6.28
CA SER A 197 14.88 7.31 4.85
C SER A 197 14.35 8.45 3.99
N ALA A 198 13.24 9.06 4.39
CA ALA A 198 12.60 10.16 3.68
C ALA A 198 13.45 11.44 3.70
N VAL A 199 14.13 11.73 4.81
CA VAL A 199 15.03 12.91 4.94
C VAL A 199 16.18 12.89 3.93
N ALA A 200 16.57 11.71 3.45
CA ALA A 200 17.60 11.55 2.43
C ALA A 200 17.06 11.68 0.98
N ASP A 201 15.74 11.75 0.80
CA ASP A 201 15.10 11.86 -0.52
C ASP A 201 15.02 13.33 -0.96
N PRO A 202 15.65 13.72 -2.10
CA PRO A 202 15.69 15.11 -2.55
C PRO A 202 14.33 15.69 -2.96
N GLU A 203 13.30 14.84 -3.09
CA GLU A 203 11.92 15.28 -3.43
C GLU A 203 11.09 15.58 -2.17
N ILE A 204 11.63 15.34 -0.97
CA ILE A 204 10.94 15.53 0.31
C ILE A 204 11.67 16.60 1.13
N ASP A 205 11.00 17.72 1.40
CA ASP A 205 11.57 18.84 2.16
C ASP A 205 11.27 18.76 3.67
N ALA A 206 10.18 18.06 4.05
CA ALA A 206 9.79 17.91 5.45
C ALA A 206 9.00 16.60 5.69
N VAL A 207 9.13 16.05 6.90
CA VAL A 207 8.43 14.87 7.39
C VAL A 207 7.70 15.20 8.68
#